data_b6444182734e6ae4a6f60b60059c7eee
#
_entry.id   b6444182734e6ae4a6f60b60059c7eee
#
_cell.length_a   1.000
_cell.length_b   1.000
_cell.length_c   1.000
_cell.angle_alpha   90.00
_cell.angle_beta   90.00
_cell.angle_gamma   90.00
#
_symmetry.space_group_name_H-M   'P 1'
#
loop_
_entity.id
_entity.type
_entity.pdbx_description
1 polymer ?
#
loop_
_entity_poly.entity_id
_entity_poly.type
_entity_poly.pdbx_seq_one_letter_code
_entity_poly.pdbx_strand_id
1 'polypeptide(L)'
;MCKTMDIVTGLLTLTLVLTGCGSQAGQTGSATTPPSQSTTVQTGFTENQTLDGADGTIHFSYYLPDGYDSERSYPLVVAMPGYDRMWFGEDSAGTNLEWNGVQAWTKLDEPVILVTGQLTDWHEKSARQANELAEYMIEHFSVDTSRVYAAGYSAGGETMSQAVALRPDLYAAYIHGGSQWDGTYDPVAENHVAVYIFMAENDEYYGSQKARDAYANLHAAYEKAGLSDSQIDQLLQLNIPDNAYFNAKGIYNYHGGGSVVFDDVNVLNWVLS
;
A
#
# COMPACT_ATOMS: atom_id res chain seq x y z
N MET A 1 28.03 36.96 33.18
CA MET A 1 26.75 37.40 33.71
C MET A 1 25.81 36.21 33.69
N CYS A 2 25.59 35.69 34.87
CA CYS A 2 24.78 34.47 35.10
C CYS A 2 23.33 34.92 35.29
N LYS A 3 22.34 34.35 34.59
CA LYS A 3 20.92 34.51 34.91
C LYS A 3 20.33 33.18 35.30
N THR A 4 20.00 33.10 36.56
CA THR A 4 19.29 32.03 37.26
C THR A 4 17.87 31.84 36.73
N MET A 5 17.47 30.62 36.61
CA MET A 5 16.12 30.16 36.24
C MET A 5 15.38 29.74 37.52
N ASP A 6 14.28 30.43 37.83
CA ASP A 6 13.42 30.13 38.95
C ASP A 6 12.49 28.95 38.68
N ILE A 7 12.53 27.96 39.54
CA ILE A 7 11.65 26.77 39.53
C ILE A 7 10.45 27.12 40.43
N VAL A 8 9.25 27.19 39.90
CA VAL A 8 8.01 27.27 40.68
C VAL A 8 7.44 25.89 40.91
N THR A 9 7.53 25.44 42.18
CA THR A 9 6.95 24.19 42.65
C THR A 9 5.52 24.46 43.13
N GLY A 10 4.52 23.98 42.44
CA GLY A 10 3.11 24.01 42.86
C GLY A 10 2.74 22.75 43.65
N LEU A 11 2.48 22.92 44.94
CA LEU A 11 2.03 21.90 45.86
C LEU A 11 0.50 21.76 45.81
N LEU A 12 -0.03 20.65 45.38
CA LEU A 12 -1.49 20.36 45.40
C LEU A 12 -1.82 19.56 46.67
N THR A 13 -2.53 20.15 47.60
CA THR A 13 -3.04 19.55 48.81
C THR A 13 -4.32 18.76 48.54
N LEU A 14 -4.29 17.49 48.88
CA LEU A 14 -5.42 16.56 48.82
C LEU A 14 -6.15 16.58 50.18
N THR A 15 -7.38 17.04 50.21
CA THR A 15 -8.25 17.02 51.40
C THR A 15 -9.13 15.75 51.39
N LEU A 16 -8.90 14.86 52.34
CA LEU A 16 -9.73 13.68 52.59
C LEU A 16 -10.88 14.09 53.51
N VAL A 17 -12.12 13.86 53.11
CA VAL A 17 -13.31 13.96 53.97
C VAL A 17 -13.86 12.53 54.17
N LEU A 18 -13.77 12.04 55.37
CA LEU A 18 -14.39 10.81 55.86
C LEU A 18 -15.67 11.16 56.65
N THR A 19 -16.83 10.68 56.22
CA THR A 19 -18.05 10.46 57.03
C THR A 19 -18.87 9.44 56.27
N GLY A 20 -19.39 8.37 56.79
CA GLY A 20 -19.86 7.89 58.01
C GLY A 20 -20.76 6.68 57.68
N CYS A 21 -20.77 5.66 58.52
CA CYS A 21 -21.47 4.41 58.41
C CYS A 21 -22.99 4.54 58.22
N GLY A 22 -23.55 3.69 57.37
CA GLY A 22 -24.98 3.37 57.27
C GLY A 22 -25.15 1.98 56.67
N SER A 23 -25.43 0.98 57.52
CA SER A 23 -25.79 -0.38 57.11
C SER A 23 -27.18 -0.41 56.54
N GLN A 24 -27.33 -0.97 55.31
CA GLN A 24 -28.61 -1.57 54.88
C GLN A 24 -28.37 -2.73 53.88
N ALA A 25 -29.19 -3.72 54.08
CA ALA A 25 -29.10 -5.05 53.50
C ALA A 25 -29.49 -5.12 52.01
N GLY A 26 -28.81 -6.03 51.34
CA GLY A 26 -29.30 -6.92 50.29
C GLY A 26 -30.12 -6.34 49.15
N GLN A 27 -29.43 -6.12 48.00
CA GLN A 27 -30.04 -6.37 46.67
C GLN A 27 -28.92 -6.91 45.76
N THR A 28 -29.15 -8.15 45.29
CA THR A 28 -28.41 -8.77 44.20
C THR A 28 -28.65 -8.00 42.93
N GLY A 29 -27.85 -7.01 42.65
CA GLY A 29 -27.79 -6.31 41.38
C GLY A 29 -27.02 -7.14 40.37
N SER A 30 -27.73 -7.68 39.39
CA SER A 30 -27.19 -8.25 38.19
C SER A 30 -26.31 -7.15 37.53
N ALA A 31 -25.01 -7.38 37.43
CA ALA A 31 -24.12 -6.50 36.68
C ALA A 31 -24.50 -6.62 35.20
N THR A 32 -25.27 -5.68 34.71
CA THR A 32 -25.40 -5.44 33.28
C THR A 32 -24.08 -4.92 32.75
N THR A 33 -23.34 -5.79 32.08
CA THR A 33 -22.22 -5.40 31.21
C THR A 33 -22.74 -4.32 30.24
N PRO A 34 -22.08 -3.15 30.14
CA PRO A 34 -22.47 -2.17 29.13
C PRO A 34 -22.41 -2.85 27.77
N PRO A 35 -23.33 -2.56 26.85
CA PRO A 35 -23.25 -3.07 25.50
C PRO A 35 -21.93 -2.58 24.91
N SER A 36 -21.08 -3.50 24.46
CA SER A 36 -19.94 -3.21 23.60
C SER A 36 -20.48 -2.40 22.41
N GLN A 37 -20.12 -1.13 22.32
CA GLN A 37 -20.40 -0.34 21.13
C GLN A 37 -19.56 -0.95 20.02
N SER A 38 -20.17 -1.80 19.22
CA SER A 38 -19.66 -2.16 17.90
C SER A 38 -19.64 -0.85 17.11
N THR A 39 -18.49 -0.21 17.03
CA THR A 39 -18.23 0.83 16.05
C THR A 39 -18.30 0.13 14.70
N THR A 40 -19.38 0.30 13.99
CA THR A 40 -19.51 -0.14 12.59
C THR A 40 -18.43 0.58 11.81
N VAL A 41 -17.38 -0.16 11.40
CA VAL A 41 -16.35 0.37 10.50
C VAL A 41 -17.05 0.68 9.17
N GLN A 42 -16.85 1.91 8.66
CA GLN A 42 -17.44 2.30 7.39
C GLN A 42 -16.75 1.52 6.27
N THR A 43 -17.52 0.74 5.51
CA THR A 43 -17.04 0.03 4.30
C THR A 43 -17.13 0.91 3.05
N GLY A 44 -16.48 0.49 1.97
CA GLY A 44 -16.38 1.26 0.75
C GLY A 44 -15.17 2.20 0.74
N PHE A 45 -15.22 3.21 -0.10
CA PHE A 45 -14.14 4.19 -0.24
C PHE A 45 -14.16 5.23 0.89
N THR A 46 -12.98 5.47 1.48
CA THR A 46 -12.72 6.57 2.41
C THR A 46 -11.68 7.48 1.78
N GLU A 47 -12.05 8.74 1.60
CA GLU A 47 -11.29 9.71 0.81
C GLU A 47 -10.52 10.70 1.68
N ASN A 48 -9.47 11.30 1.11
CA ASN A 48 -8.79 12.49 1.62
C ASN A 48 -8.32 12.36 3.07
N GLN A 49 -7.73 11.21 3.40
CA GLN A 49 -7.09 11.01 4.69
C GLN A 49 -5.67 11.60 4.68
N THR A 50 -5.15 11.87 5.86
CA THR A 50 -3.76 12.29 6.05
C THR A 50 -3.07 11.46 7.11
N LEU A 51 -1.80 11.16 6.90
CA LEU A 51 -0.90 10.52 7.83
C LEU A 51 0.33 11.42 8.01
N ASP A 52 0.65 11.79 9.23
CA ASP A 52 1.89 12.50 9.53
C ASP A 52 3.03 11.49 9.61
N GLY A 53 3.71 11.29 8.48
CA GLY A 53 4.83 10.36 8.34
C GLY A 53 6.18 11.01 8.64
N ALA A 54 7.23 10.20 8.69
CA ALA A 54 8.59 10.63 8.96
C ALA A 54 9.13 11.62 7.89
N ASP A 55 8.69 11.46 6.65
CA ASP A 55 9.07 12.28 5.50
C ASP A 55 8.03 13.37 5.16
N GLY A 56 7.13 13.68 6.09
CA GLY A 56 6.08 14.71 5.95
C GLY A 56 4.69 14.10 5.81
N THR A 57 3.67 14.96 5.74
CA THR A 57 2.28 14.53 5.63
C THR A 57 2.03 13.78 4.33
N ILE A 58 1.41 12.61 4.45
CA ILE A 58 1.01 11.75 3.33
C ILE A 58 -0.49 11.90 3.15
N HIS A 59 -0.92 12.29 1.96
CA HIS A 59 -2.33 12.28 1.58
C HIS A 59 -2.68 10.94 0.97
N PHE A 60 -3.77 10.33 1.41
CA PHE A 60 -4.16 9.01 0.91
C PHE A 60 -5.66 8.81 0.95
N SER A 61 -6.10 7.78 0.26
CA SER A 61 -7.46 7.27 0.29
C SER A 61 -7.40 5.75 0.33
N TYR A 62 -8.43 5.11 0.89
CA TYR A 62 -8.45 3.67 1.00
C TYR A 62 -9.85 3.09 0.72
N TYR A 63 -9.90 1.79 0.54
CA TYR A 63 -11.13 1.03 0.37
C TYR A 63 -11.15 -0.16 1.33
N LEU A 64 -12.28 -0.32 1.99
CA LEU A 64 -12.61 -1.54 2.74
C LEU A 64 -13.72 -2.29 2.01
N PRO A 65 -13.59 -3.61 1.81
CA PRO A 65 -14.56 -4.38 1.05
C PRO A 65 -15.94 -4.38 1.73
N ASP A 66 -16.98 -4.55 0.94
CA ASP A 66 -18.34 -4.70 1.45
C ASP A 66 -18.41 -5.88 2.42
N GLY A 67 -19.02 -5.66 3.58
CA GLY A 67 -19.07 -6.67 4.64
C GLY A 67 -17.72 -6.91 5.34
N TYR A 68 -16.81 -5.92 5.31
CA TYR A 68 -15.59 -5.97 6.11
C TYR A 68 -15.89 -6.32 7.57
N ASP A 69 -15.15 -7.29 8.08
CA ASP A 69 -15.26 -7.82 9.43
C ASP A 69 -13.88 -7.82 10.08
N SER A 70 -13.74 -7.10 11.19
CA SER A 70 -12.46 -6.99 11.91
C SER A 70 -11.95 -8.31 12.52
N GLU A 71 -12.78 -9.34 12.56
CA GLU A 71 -12.39 -10.70 13.02
C GLU A 71 -11.85 -11.57 11.86
N ARG A 72 -11.88 -11.09 10.63
CA ARG A 72 -11.35 -11.76 9.44
C ARG A 72 -10.14 -10.98 8.92
N SER A 73 -9.14 -11.68 8.39
CA SER A 73 -7.99 -11.04 7.74
C SER A 73 -8.20 -10.95 6.21
N TYR A 74 -7.72 -9.86 5.63
CA TYR A 74 -7.88 -9.53 4.21
C TYR A 74 -6.54 -9.22 3.57
N PRO A 75 -6.35 -9.55 2.29
CA PRO A 75 -5.22 -9.03 1.52
C PRO A 75 -5.23 -7.51 1.49
N LEU A 76 -4.05 -6.91 1.47
CA LEU A 76 -3.86 -5.46 1.27
C LEU A 76 -3.18 -5.22 -0.08
N VAL A 77 -3.65 -4.28 -0.86
CA VAL A 77 -2.98 -3.77 -2.05
C VAL A 77 -2.61 -2.30 -1.87
N VAL A 78 -1.33 -1.99 -2.00
CA VAL A 78 -0.78 -0.63 -2.01
C VAL A 78 -0.59 -0.22 -3.46
N ALA A 79 -1.44 0.67 -3.97
CA ALA A 79 -1.51 1.00 -5.39
C ALA A 79 -1.08 2.45 -5.66
N MET A 80 -0.02 2.63 -6.45
CA MET A 80 0.53 3.96 -6.78
C MET A 80 0.41 4.25 -8.28
N PRO A 81 -0.32 5.33 -8.64
CA PRO A 81 -0.55 5.73 -10.02
C PRO A 81 0.63 6.45 -10.66
N GLY A 82 0.48 6.88 -11.90
CA GLY A 82 1.46 7.69 -12.62
C GLY A 82 1.56 9.14 -12.13
N TYR A 83 2.53 9.85 -12.69
CA TYR A 83 2.93 11.21 -12.33
C TYR A 83 1.76 12.21 -12.23
N ASP A 84 0.83 12.18 -13.16
CA ASP A 84 -0.31 13.11 -13.23
C ASP A 84 -1.32 12.97 -12.08
N ARG A 85 -1.16 11.94 -11.24
CA ARG A 85 -2.00 11.66 -10.08
C ARG A 85 -1.23 11.74 -8.76
N MET A 86 0.04 12.08 -8.82
CA MET A 86 0.84 12.32 -7.62
C MET A 86 0.60 13.72 -7.06
N TRP A 87 0.69 13.83 -5.74
CA TRP A 87 0.56 15.12 -5.06
C TRP A 87 1.94 15.76 -4.88
N PHE A 88 2.09 17.01 -5.39
CA PHE A 88 3.34 17.74 -5.31
C PHE A 88 3.21 19.08 -4.57
N GLY A 89 2.18 19.29 -3.78
CA GLY A 89 1.95 20.55 -3.09
C GLY A 89 0.74 20.51 -2.16
N GLU A 90 0.43 21.66 -1.56
CA GLU A 90 -0.62 21.79 -0.55
C GLU A 90 -2.04 21.68 -1.12
N ASP A 91 -2.20 21.99 -2.41
CA ASP A 91 -3.50 21.99 -3.09
C ASP A 91 -3.77 20.66 -3.81
N SER A 92 -3.42 19.54 -3.19
CA SER A 92 -3.63 18.25 -3.81
C SER A 92 -5.08 18.06 -4.22
N ALA A 93 -5.31 17.76 -5.48
CA ALA A 93 -6.63 17.47 -5.99
C ALA A 93 -6.76 15.96 -6.25
N GLY A 94 -7.87 15.39 -5.79
CA GLY A 94 -8.23 14.04 -6.12
C GLY A 94 -7.74 12.99 -5.11
N THR A 95 -8.21 11.79 -5.32
CA THR A 95 -8.09 10.68 -4.37
C THR A 95 -7.42 9.46 -4.97
N ASN A 96 -7.13 9.46 -6.28
CA ASN A 96 -6.70 8.31 -7.09
C ASN A 96 -7.70 7.14 -7.15
N LEU A 97 -8.83 7.22 -6.48
CA LEU A 97 -9.78 6.11 -6.36
C LEU A 97 -10.44 5.72 -7.68
N GLU A 98 -10.56 6.65 -8.64
CA GLU A 98 -11.13 6.37 -9.97
C GLU A 98 -10.12 5.75 -10.95
N TRP A 99 -8.86 5.63 -10.55
CA TRP A 99 -7.87 4.99 -11.39
C TRP A 99 -8.13 3.47 -11.52
N ASN A 100 -7.97 2.93 -12.72
CA ASN A 100 -8.22 1.50 -12.96
C ASN A 100 -7.32 0.57 -12.12
N GLY A 101 -6.08 1.00 -11.78
CA GLY A 101 -5.20 0.28 -10.87
C GLY A 101 -5.71 0.19 -9.41
N VAL A 102 -6.78 0.94 -9.07
CA VAL A 102 -7.54 0.79 -7.82
C VAL A 102 -8.86 0.08 -8.08
N GLN A 103 -9.64 0.56 -9.06
CA GLN A 103 -10.98 0.05 -9.34
C GLN A 103 -11.04 -1.43 -9.75
N ALA A 104 -9.99 -1.95 -10.37
CA ALA A 104 -9.98 -3.32 -10.83
C ALA A 104 -10.03 -4.34 -9.68
N TRP A 105 -9.34 -4.05 -8.59
CA TRP A 105 -9.30 -4.92 -7.42
C TRP A 105 -10.65 -5.05 -6.70
N THR A 106 -11.48 -3.99 -6.74
CA THR A 106 -12.81 -4.02 -6.11
C THR A 106 -13.81 -4.91 -6.83
N LYS A 107 -13.46 -5.41 -8.02
CA LYS A 107 -14.31 -6.26 -8.87
C LYS A 107 -13.96 -7.73 -8.78
N LEU A 108 -12.94 -8.08 -8.00
CA LEU A 108 -12.54 -9.48 -7.79
C LEU A 108 -13.51 -10.18 -6.84
N ASP A 109 -13.64 -11.50 -6.99
CA ASP A 109 -14.44 -12.33 -6.07
C ASP A 109 -13.82 -12.35 -4.66
N GLU A 110 -12.50 -12.23 -4.57
CA GLU A 110 -11.80 -12.13 -3.29
C GLU A 110 -11.83 -10.70 -2.78
N PRO A 111 -12.39 -10.45 -1.58
CA PRO A 111 -12.43 -9.11 -1.00
C PRO A 111 -11.03 -8.68 -0.55
N VAL A 112 -10.60 -7.50 -0.98
CA VAL A 112 -9.29 -6.92 -0.66
C VAL A 112 -9.44 -5.56 0.00
N ILE A 113 -8.48 -5.19 0.85
CA ILE A 113 -8.27 -3.82 1.33
C ILE A 113 -7.37 -3.13 0.33
N LEU A 114 -7.64 -1.84 0.02
CA LEU A 114 -6.82 -1.05 -0.89
C LEU A 114 -6.38 0.23 -0.22
N VAL A 115 -5.17 0.68 -0.51
CA VAL A 115 -4.70 2.03 -0.20
C VAL A 115 -3.98 2.62 -1.40
N THR A 116 -4.23 3.90 -1.64
CA THR A 116 -3.54 4.68 -2.67
C THR A 116 -3.15 6.03 -2.12
N GLY A 117 -1.90 6.42 -2.33
CA GLY A 117 -1.33 7.66 -1.82
C GLY A 117 -1.16 8.71 -2.91
N GLN A 118 -1.16 9.97 -2.47
CA GLN A 118 -0.64 11.11 -3.21
C GLN A 118 0.65 11.52 -2.55
N LEU A 119 1.78 11.12 -3.14
CA LEU A 119 3.09 11.17 -2.51
C LEU A 119 3.83 12.48 -2.84
N THR A 120 4.96 12.72 -2.18
CA THR A 120 5.75 13.95 -2.34
C THR A 120 6.42 14.04 -3.72
N ASP A 121 6.91 12.92 -4.23
CA ASP A 121 7.60 12.77 -5.52
C ASP A 121 7.44 11.31 -6.00
N TRP A 122 8.39 10.77 -6.75
CA TRP A 122 8.43 9.36 -7.19
C TRP A 122 9.75 8.66 -6.86
N HIS A 123 10.54 9.25 -5.94
CA HIS A 123 11.85 8.77 -5.51
C HIS A 123 11.79 8.05 -4.15
N GLU A 124 12.97 7.82 -3.55
CA GLU A 124 13.10 7.06 -2.31
C GLU A 124 12.27 7.64 -1.14
N LYS A 125 12.12 8.96 -1.07
CA LYS A 125 11.28 9.60 -0.06
C LYS A 125 9.84 9.09 -0.17
N SER A 126 9.29 9.10 -1.36
CA SER A 126 7.91 8.61 -1.60
C SER A 126 7.81 7.09 -1.49
N ALA A 127 8.89 6.36 -1.76
CA ALA A 127 8.96 4.93 -1.49
C ALA A 127 8.82 4.64 0.02
N ARG A 128 9.47 5.41 0.89
CA ARG A 128 9.29 5.32 2.34
C ARG A 128 7.86 5.67 2.75
N GLN A 129 7.28 6.74 2.19
CA GLN A 129 5.88 7.12 2.43
C GLN A 129 4.90 6.00 2.02
N ALA A 130 5.14 5.31 0.90
CA ALA A 130 4.31 4.17 0.50
C ALA A 130 4.40 3.01 1.50
N ASN A 131 5.58 2.75 2.05
CA ASN A 131 5.77 1.75 3.10
C ASN A 131 5.09 2.16 4.41
N GLU A 132 5.15 3.44 4.80
CA GLU A 132 4.42 3.97 5.97
C GLU A 132 2.89 3.81 5.80
N LEU A 133 2.36 3.98 4.58
CA LEU A 133 0.94 3.72 4.31
C LEU A 133 0.60 2.23 4.46
N ALA A 134 1.46 1.32 3.98
CA ALA A 134 1.26 -0.11 4.18
C ALA A 134 1.23 -0.47 5.67
N GLU A 135 2.20 0.04 6.44
CA GLU A 135 2.27 -0.17 7.89
C GLU A 135 1.05 0.41 8.62
N TYR A 136 0.61 1.62 8.25
CA TYR A 136 -0.61 2.23 8.78
C TYR A 136 -1.84 1.34 8.55
N MET A 137 -2.01 0.81 7.34
CA MET A 137 -3.14 -0.08 7.03
C MET A 137 -3.07 -1.39 7.82
N ILE A 138 -1.88 -1.97 7.99
CA ILE A 138 -1.66 -3.17 8.80
C ILE A 138 -2.00 -2.92 10.27
N GLU A 139 -1.65 -1.75 10.81
CA GLU A 139 -1.90 -1.41 12.22
C GLU A 139 -3.39 -1.14 12.51
N HIS A 140 -4.12 -0.55 11.54
CA HIS A 140 -5.47 -0.04 11.78
C HIS A 140 -6.59 -0.95 11.26
N PHE A 141 -6.28 -1.90 10.38
CA PHE A 141 -7.25 -2.80 9.76
C PHE A 141 -6.80 -4.26 9.86
N SER A 142 -7.75 -5.17 9.69
CA SER A 142 -7.49 -6.61 9.76
C SER A 142 -6.83 -7.12 8.47
N VAL A 143 -5.58 -6.74 8.26
CA VAL A 143 -4.75 -7.16 7.13
C VAL A 143 -4.13 -8.54 7.41
N ASP A 144 -4.14 -9.42 6.41
CA ASP A 144 -3.28 -10.59 6.37
C ASP A 144 -1.87 -10.15 5.98
N THR A 145 -0.97 -10.06 6.95
CA THR A 145 0.40 -9.57 6.75
C THR A 145 1.25 -10.45 5.85
N SER A 146 0.81 -11.68 5.55
CA SER A 146 1.46 -12.53 4.55
C SER A 146 0.96 -12.25 3.12
N ARG A 147 -0.04 -11.39 2.96
CA ARG A 147 -0.74 -11.10 1.71
C ARG A 147 -0.85 -9.59 1.48
N VAL A 148 0.28 -8.91 1.55
CA VAL A 148 0.40 -7.50 1.22
C VAL A 148 1.05 -7.39 -0.16
N TYR A 149 0.43 -6.64 -1.06
CA TYR A 149 0.79 -6.55 -2.46
C TYR A 149 1.05 -5.11 -2.87
N ALA A 150 2.01 -4.94 -3.77
CA ALA A 150 2.33 -3.66 -4.37
C ALA A 150 1.81 -3.60 -5.81
N ALA A 151 1.32 -2.44 -6.24
CA ALA A 151 0.94 -2.18 -7.61
C ALA A 151 1.40 -0.76 -8.00
N GLY A 152 2.24 -0.64 -9.01
CA GLY A 152 2.79 0.65 -9.43
C GLY A 152 2.75 0.82 -10.94
N TYR A 153 2.44 2.04 -11.41
CA TYR A 153 2.41 2.38 -12.82
C TYR A 153 3.18 3.67 -13.09
N SER A 154 4.06 3.68 -14.11
CA SER A 154 4.85 4.85 -14.49
C SER A 154 5.64 5.39 -13.28
N ALA A 155 5.53 6.66 -12.92
CA ALA A 155 6.17 7.22 -11.73
C ALA A 155 5.83 6.44 -10.43
N GLY A 156 4.59 5.92 -10.30
CA GLY A 156 4.24 5.01 -9.21
C GLY A 156 4.98 3.67 -9.28
N GLY A 157 5.35 3.21 -10.47
CA GLY A 157 6.21 2.04 -10.67
C GLY A 157 7.65 2.30 -10.21
N GLU A 158 8.22 3.48 -10.50
CA GLU A 158 9.52 3.89 -9.96
C GLU A 158 9.49 3.91 -8.42
N THR A 159 8.46 4.54 -7.84
CA THR A 159 8.25 4.60 -6.39
C THR A 159 8.14 3.19 -5.77
N MET A 160 7.26 2.34 -6.31
CA MET A 160 7.01 1.02 -5.72
C MET A 160 8.17 0.05 -5.90
N SER A 161 8.96 0.16 -6.98
CA SER A 161 10.19 -0.63 -7.11
C SER A 161 11.21 -0.33 -6.01
N GLN A 162 11.31 0.94 -5.59
CA GLN A 162 12.13 1.35 -4.45
C GLN A 162 11.49 0.92 -3.11
N ALA A 163 10.17 1.09 -2.97
CA ALA A 163 9.45 0.71 -1.74
C ALA A 163 9.60 -0.78 -1.43
N VAL A 164 9.40 -1.64 -2.42
CA VAL A 164 9.56 -3.09 -2.29
C VAL A 164 11.03 -3.47 -2.00
N ALA A 165 11.99 -2.77 -2.59
CA ALA A 165 13.40 -3.01 -2.33
C ALA A 165 13.85 -2.56 -0.92
N LEU A 166 13.25 -1.48 -0.38
CA LEU A 166 13.52 -0.97 0.97
C LEU A 166 12.88 -1.83 2.08
N ARG A 167 11.69 -2.35 1.83
CA ARG A 167 10.93 -3.17 2.78
C ARG A 167 10.35 -4.43 2.12
N PRO A 168 11.24 -5.32 1.60
CA PRO A 168 10.78 -6.55 0.93
C PRO A 168 10.04 -7.50 1.89
N ASP A 169 10.21 -7.34 3.17
CA ASP A 169 9.51 -8.06 4.24
C ASP A 169 8.01 -7.73 4.31
N LEU A 170 7.58 -6.59 3.77
CA LEU A 170 6.17 -6.19 3.75
C LEU A 170 5.39 -6.84 2.60
N TYR A 171 6.04 -7.15 1.48
CA TYR A 171 5.33 -7.44 0.24
C TYR A 171 5.49 -8.90 -0.21
N ALA A 172 4.38 -9.58 -0.49
CA ALA A 172 4.37 -10.90 -1.09
C ALA A 172 4.57 -10.85 -2.61
N ALA A 173 3.95 -9.87 -3.29
CA ALA A 173 4.09 -9.70 -4.74
C ALA A 173 3.95 -8.23 -5.18
N TYR A 174 4.45 -7.93 -6.40
CA TYR A 174 4.46 -6.60 -6.98
C TYR A 174 4.12 -6.63 -8.48
N ILE A 175 3.16 -5.79 -8.91
CA ILE A 175 2.91 -5.46 -10.33
C ILE A 175 3.71 -4.20 -10.68
N HIS A 176 4.72 -4.36 -11.53
CA HIS A 176 5.53 -3.29 -12.09
C HIS A 176 5.06 -2.94 -13.50
N GLY A 177 4.23 -1.90 -13.62
CA GLY A 177 3.55 -1.55 -14.86
C GLY A 177 4.10 -0.30 -15.53
N GLY A 178 4.49 -0.37 -16.81
CA GLY A 178 4.86 0.75 -17.66
C GLY A 178 5.91 1.68 -17.05
N SER A 179 6.98 1.13 -16.42
CA SER A 179 7.93 1.90 -15.64
C SER A 179 9.36 1.38 -15.79
N GLN A 180 10.32 2.21 -15.40
CA GLN A 180 11.69 1.76 -15.12
C GLN A 180 11.80 1.29 -13.67
N TRP A 181 12.75 0.38 -13.40
CA TRP A 181 13.04 -0.11 -12.05
C TRP A 181 14.13 0.76 -11.40
N ASP A 182 13.83 1.37 -10.28
CA ASP A 182 14.75 2.26 -9.54
C ASP A 182 15.24 1.66 -8.21
N GLY A 183 14.63 0.57 -7.76
CA GLY A 183 15.04 -0.15 -6.55
C GLY A 183 16.27 -1.03 -6.76
N THR A 184 16.81 -1.56 -5.66
CA THR A 184 17.80 -2.63 -5.70
C THR A 184 17.13 -3.99 -5.90
N TYR A 185 17.83 -4.97 -6.49
CA TYR A 185 17.23 -6.25 -6.83
C TYR A 185 17.44 -7.32 -5.76
N ASP A 186 18.63 -7.36 -5.14
CA ASP A 186 19.00 -8.39 -4.18
C ASP A 186 18.01 -8.55 -3.01
N PRO A 187 17.56 -7.47 -2.32
CA PRO A 187 16.61 -7.63 -1.22
C PRO A 187 15.26 -8.24 -1.66
N VAL A 188 14.79 -7.89 -2.86
CA VAL A 188 13.55 -8.40 -3.44
C VAL A 188 13.65 -9.91 -3.66
N ALA A 189 14.77 -10.34 -4.22
CA ALA A 189 15.04 -11.76 -4.51
C ALA A 189 15.29 -12.58 -3.23
N GLU A 190 16.03 -12.06 -2.26
CA GLU A 190 16.32 -12.71 -0.99
C GLU A 190 15.06 -12.94 -0.15
N ASN A 191 14.04 -12.09 -0.31
CA ASN A 191 12.73 -12.23 0.34
C ASN A 191 11.68 -12.94 -0.53
N HIS A 192 12.06 -13.41 -1.72
CA HIS A 192 11.19 -14.14 -2.64
C HIS A 192 9.92 -13.37 -3.03
N VAL A 193 9.99 -12.03 -3.10
CA VAL A 193 8.85 -11.22 -3.52
C VAL A 193 8.54 -11.51 -4.98
N ALA A 194 7.32 -11.94 -5.29
CA ALA A 194 6.96 -12.21 -6.68
C ALA A 194 6.78 -10.90 -7.47
N VAL A 195 7.25 -10.86 -8.72
CA VAL A 195 7.21 -9.64 -9.55
C VAL A 195 6.62 -9.93 -10.92
N TYR A 196 5.55 -9.21 -11.26
CA TYR A 196 4.97 -9.19 -12.60
C TYR A 196 5.34 -7.90 -13.30
N ILE A 197 6.17 -7.98 -14.34
CA ILE A 197 6.61 -6.83 -15.13
C ILE A 197 5.75 -6.72 -16.39
N PHE A 198 5.15 -5.55 -16.60
CA PHE A 198 4.37 -5.24 -17.80
C PHE A 198 4.86 -3.95 -18.44
N MET A 199 5.13 -3.97 -19.75
CA MET A 199 5.55 -2.80 -20.51
C MET A 199 5.10 -2.95 -21.96
N ALA A 200 4.54 -1.91 -22.56
CA ALA A 200 4.29 -1.94 -24.00
C ALA A 200 5.59 -2.08 -24.79
N GLU A 201 5.60 -2.88 -25.87
CA GLU A 201 6.79 -3.07 -26.70
C GLU A 201 7.36 -1.74 -27.22
N ASN A 202 6.48 -0.83 -27.58
CA ASN A 202 6.80 0.49 -28.10
C ASN A 202 6.34 1.60 -27.14
N ASP A 203 6.55 1.41 -25.83
CA ASP A 203 6.35 2.47 -24.85
C ASP A 203 7.15 3.71 -25.23
N GLU A 204 6.47 4.85 -25.40
CA GLU A 204 7.05 6.07 -25.95
C GLU A 204 7.91 6.83 -24.93
N TYR A 205 7.78 6.51 -23.65
CA TYR A 205 8.46 7.22 -22.57
C TYR A 205 9.72 6.49 -22.08
N TYR A 206 9.55 5.25 -21.59
CA TYR A 206 10.68 4.46 -21.06
C TYR A 206 11.32 3.54 -22.10
N GLY A 207 10.51 3.02 -23.02
CA GLY A 207 10.91 1.95 -23.95
C GLY A 207 10.98 0.58 -23.26
N SER A 208 10.62 -0.48 -23.98
CA SER A 208 10.52 -1.83 -23.41
C SER A 208 11.85 -2.45 -22.96
N GLN A 209 12.98 -1.85 -23.33
CA GLN A 209 14.30 -2.34 -22.88
C GLN A 209 14.42 -2.22 -21.35
N LYS A 210 13.83 -1.19 -20.73
CA LYS A 210 13.82 -1.03 -19.27
C LYS A 210 13.17 -2.21 -18.54
N ALA A 211 12.06 -2.72 -19.08
CA ALA A 211 11.39 -3.91 -18.54
C ALA A 211 12.23 -5.19 -18.72
N ARG A 212 12.90 -5.33 -19.88
CA ARG A 212 13.80 -6.46 -20.13
C ARG A 212 15.02 -6.43 -19.22
N ASP A 213 15.59 -5.27 -18.98
CA ASP A 213 16.73 -5.09 -18.07
C ASP A 213 16.32 -5.39 -16.62
N ALA A 214 15.15 -4.90 -16.18
CA ALA A 214 14.62 -5.20 -14.85
C ALA A 214 14.38 -6.71 -14.65
N TYR A 215 13.78 -7.38 -15.64
CA TYR A 215 13.59 -8.82 -15.63
C TYR A 215 14.92 -9.58 -15.54
N ALA A 216 15.89 -9.23 -16.38
CA ALA A 216 17.19 -9.91 -16.40
C ALA A 216 17.94 -9.74 -15.06
N ASN A 217 17.89 -8.53 -14.47
CA ASN A 217 18.53 -8.26 -13.19
C ASN A 217 17.83 -8.98 -12.02
N LEU A 218 16.50 -9.00 -12.00
CA LEU A 218 15.73 -9.76 -10.99
C LEU A 218 16.00 -11.26 -11.12
N HIS A 219 16.01 -11.80 -12.34
CA HIS A 219 16.32 -13.21 -12.59
C HIS A 219 17.68 -13.56 -12.01
N ALA A 220 18.73 -12.78 -12.34
CA ALA A 220 20.07 -12.99 -11.82
C ALA A 220 20.14 -12.85 -10.28
N ALA A 221 19.34 -11.96 -9.69
CA ALA A 221 19.26 -11.81 -8.24
C ALA A 221 18.60 -13.04 -7.58
N TYR A 222 17.53 -13.59 -8.16
CA TYR A 222 16.90 -14.84 -7.68
C TYR A 222 17.84 -16.04 -7.82
N GLU A 223 18.57 -16.17 -8.93
CA GLU A 223 19.62 -17.22 -9.08
C GLU A 223 20.67 -17.07 -7.97
N LYS A 224 21.15 -15.85 -7.72
CA LYS A 224 22.11 -15.55 -6.65
C LYS A 224 21.56 -15.85 -5.25
N ALA A 225 20.26 -15.69 -5.03
CA ALA A 225 19.55 -16.07 -3.81
C ALA A 225 19.36 -17.59 -3.69
N GLY A 226 19.74 -18.36 -4.71
CA GLY A 226 19.74 -19.84 -4.70
C GLY A 226 18.46 -20.49 -5.22
N LEU A 227 17.59 -19.73 -5.90
CA LEU A 227 16.38 -20.28 -6.51
C LEU A 227 16.74 -21.02 -7.82
N SER A 228 16.03 -22.09 -8.08
CA SER A 228 16.07 -22.80 -9.37
C SER A 228 15.22 -22.06 -10.42
N ASP A 229 15.49 -22.29 -11.71
CA ASP A 229 14.72 -21.72 -12.83
C ASP A 229 13.21 -21.95 -12.64
N SER A 230 12.79 -23.13 -12.22
CA SER A 230 11.38 -23.44 -11.99
C SER A 230 10.75 -22.63 -10.83
N GLN A 231 11.50 -22.22 -9.83
CA GLN A 231 11.04 -21.35 -8.76
C GLN A 231 10.99 -19.90 -9.23
N ILE A 232 12.00 -19.49 -10.02
CA ILE A 232 12.04 -18.15 -10.62
C ILE A 232 10.85 -17.97 -11.58
N ASP A 233 10.55 -18.96 -12.42
CA ASP A 233 9.39 -18.91 -13.33
C ASP A 233 8.04 -18.75 -12.61
N GLN A 234 7.95 -19.14 -11.34
CA GLN A 234 6.76 -18.94 -10.52
C GLN A 234 6.69 -17.51 -9.94
N LEU A 235 7.85 -16.92 -9.65
CA LEU A 235 7.94 -15.62 -8.97
C LEU A 235 8.14 -14.44 -9.93
N LEU A 236 8.64 -14.65 -11.13
CA LEU A 236 9.02 -13.59 -12.04
C LEU A 236 8.35 -13.73 -13.41
N GLN A 237 7.53 -12.77 -13.76
CA GLN A 237 6.83 -12.73 -15.04
C GLN A 237 7.22 -11.48 -15.84
N LEU A 238 7.35 -11.62 -17.16
CA LEU A 238 7.58 -10.51 -18.08
C LEU A 238 6.55 -10.56 -19.21
N ASN A 239 5.75 -9.51 -19.33
CA ASN A 239 4.77 -9.36 -20.39
C ASN A 239 5.04 -8.05 -21.17
N ILE A 240 5.42 -8.18 -22.42
CA ILE A 240 5.70 -7.04 -23.32
C ILE A 240 4.81 -7.18 -24.56
N PRO A 241 3.51 -6.79 -24.47
CA PRO A 241 2.60 -6.87 -25.57
C PRO A 241 2.94 -5.87 -26.68
N ASP A 242 2.67 -6.26 -27.91
CA ASP A 242 2.88 -5.46 -29.10
C ASP A 242 1.78 -4.38 -29.29
N ASN A 243 1.95 -3.54 -30.32
CA ASN A 243 0.98 -2.51 -30.66
C ASN A 243 -0.41 -3.07 -30.98
N ALA A 244 -0.50 -4.30 -31.52
CA ALA A 244 -1.77 -4.88 -31.89
C ALA A 244 -2.64 -5.15 -30.66
N TYR A 245 -2.03 -5.54 -29.53
CA TYR A 245 -2.73 -5.71 -28.26
C TYR A 245 -3.39 -4.40 -27.77
N PHE A 246 -2.69 -3.28 -27.85
CA PHE A 246 -3.20 -1.97 -27.45
C PHE A 246 -4.22 -1.42 -28.45
N ASN A 247 -3.91 -1.51 -29.74
CA ASN A 247 -4.80 -1.01 -30.82
C ASN A 247 -6.15 -1.73 -30.80
N ALA A 248 -6.19 -3.02 -30.47
CA ALA A 248 -7.43 -3.78 -30.31
C ALA A 248 -8.33 -3.25 -29.19
N LYS A 249 -7.75 -2.52 -28.24
CA LYS A 249 -8.43 -1.83 -27.11
C LYS A 249 -8.69 -0.35 -27.39
N GLY A 250 -8.35 0.15 -28.59
CA GLY A 250 -8.47 1.58 -28.96
C GLY A 250 -7.40 2.45 -28.31
N ILE A 251 -6.30 1.88 -27.86
CA ILE A 251 -5.19 2.58 -27.20
C ILE A 251 -4.08 2.79 -28.24
N TYR A 252 -3.68 4.05 -28.44
CA TYR A 252 -2.65 4.47 -29.40
C TYR A 252 -1.54 5.31 -28.77
N ASN A 253 -1.61 5.59 -27.47
CA ASN A 253 -0.52 6.07 -26.64
C ASN A 253 -0.14 4.90 -25.72
N TYR A 254 0.94 4.21 -26.05
CA TYR A 254 1.27 2.94 -25.42
C TYR A 254 1.80 3.10 -24.00
N HIS A 255 2.52 4.21 -23.74
CA HIS A 255 2.86 4.55 -22.37
C HIS A 255 1.60 4.92 -21.57
N GLY A 256 0.84 5.90 -22.01
CA GLY A 256 -0.38 6.35 -21.30
C GLY A 256 -1.43 5.25 -21.11
N GLY A 257 -1.47 4.27 -22.02
CA GLY A 257 -2.35 3.10 -21.93
C GLY A 257 -1.77 1.92 -21.17
N GLY A 258 -0.55 1.99 -20.68
CA GLY A 258 0.12 0.86 -20.00
C GLY A 258 -0.57 0.40 -18.72
N SER A 259 -1.38 1.25 -18.09
CA SER A 259 -2.21 0.87 -16.92
C SER A 259 -3.28 -0.19 -17.24
N VAL A 260 -3.45 -0.55 -18.49
CA VAL A 260 -4.34 -1.66 -18.93
C VAL A 260 -3.96 -3.01 -18.33
N VAL A 261 -2.76 -3.17 -17.79
CA VAL A 261 -2.33 -4.37 -17.05
C VAL A 261 -3.26 -4.65 -15.86
N PHE A 262 -3.79 -3.63 -15.23
CA PHE A 262 -4.70 -3.76 -14.09
C PHE A 262 -6.12 -4.19 -14.51
N ASP A 263 -6.46 -4.12 -15.81
CA ASP A 263 -7.74 -4.63 -16.31
C ASP A 263 -7.69 -6.14 -16.62
N ASP A 264 -6.52 -6.77 -16.52
CA ASP A 264 -6.37 -8.22 -16.74
C ASP A 264 -6.53 -8.99 -15.41
N VAL A 265 -7.70 -9.58 -15.24
CA VAL A 265 -8.04 -10.37 -14.05
C VAL A 265 -7.06 -11.54 -13.80
N ASN A 266 -6.42 -12.08 -14.86
CA ASN A 266 -5.45 -13.15 -14.68
C ASN A 266 -4.17 -12.63 -14.02
N VAL A 267 -3.75 -11.40 -14.33
CA VAL A 267 -2.61 -10.74 -13.67
C VAL A 267 -2.93 -10.49 -12.21
N LEU A 268 -4.12 -9.95 -11.91
CA LEU A 268 -4.53 -9.67 -10.53
C LEU A 268 -4.62 -10.97 -9.71
N ASN A 269 -5.20 -12.04 -10.27
CA ASN A 269 -5.28 -13.33 -9.60
C ASN A 269 -3.91 -13.99 -9.42
N TRP A 270 -2.98 -13.80 -10.37
CA TRP A 270 -1.60 -14.30 -10.21
C TRP A 270 -0.90 -13.62 -9.02
N VAL A 271 -1.13 -12.33 -8.81
CA VAL A 271 -0.57 -11.59 -7.65
C VAL A 271 -1.16 -12.09 -6.33
N LEU A 272 -2.46 -12.43 -6.32
CA LEU A 272 -3.15 -12.90 -5.11
C LEU A 272 -2.85 -14.39 -4.79
N SER A 273 -2.26 -15.15 -5.72
CA SER A 273 -1.96 -16.57 -5.55
C SER A 273 -0.60 -16.77 -4.87
#